data_67ab8459e512b8f57ac9ccebc7a33bc9
#
_entry.id   67ab8459e512b8f57ac9ccebc7a33bc9
#
_cell.length_a   1.000
_cell.length_b   1.000
_cell.length_c   1.000
_cell.angle_alpha   90.00
_cell.angle_beta   90.00
_cell.angle_gamma   90.00
#
_symmetry.space_group_name_H-M   'P 1'
#
loop_
_entity.id
_entity.type
_entity.pdbx_description
1 polymer ?
#
loop_
_entity_poly.entity_id
_entity_poly.type
_entity_poly.pdbx_seq_one_letter_code
_entity_poly.pdbx_strand_id
1 'polypeptide(L)'
;LLQLMIHSLYSNREIFLRELISNASDACDKLRFEALHNGSLFESDPDLGIRVSFDRTARTLTIADNGIGMSREEVVNNLGTIAKSGTREFFSQLTGDQQKDAHLIGQFGVGFYSAFIVADRVTVVSRRAGLIGRDSASQQRRAGLAADQGVRWESEGAGEFSIEMADKPARGTEITLHLKEGQDDLLSGWNLREIIRRYSDHIVQPIVMKKEEWQDGEQVASDEDETVNQANAL
;
A
#
# COMPACT_ATOMS: atom_id res chain seq x y z
N LEU A 1 -9.14 -16.31 12.91
CA LEU A 1 -8.90 -15.16 13.80
C LEU A 1 -8.93 -13.86 12.98
N LEU A 2 -8.14 -13.76 11.88
CA LEU A 2 -8.10 -12.60 10.98
C LEU A 2 -9.49 -12.26 10.41
N GLN A 3 -10.28 -13.26 10.01
CA GLN A 3 -11.65 -13.04 9.54
C GLN A 3 -12.58 -12.44 10.61
N LEU A 4 -12.42 -12.83 11.87
CA LEU A 4 -13.18 -12.23 12.97
C LEU A 4 -12.80 -10.75 13.19
N MET A 5 -11.51 -10.41 13.04
CA MET A 5 -11.06 -9.01 13.07
C MET A 5 -11.71 -8.20 11.95
N ILE A 6 -11.63 -8.72 10.74
CA ILE A 6 -12.15 -8.08 9.54
C ILE A 6 -13.65 -7.78 9.70
N HIS A 7 -14.42 -8.75 10.17
CA HIS A 7 -15.88 -8.60 10.31
C HIS A 7 -16.33 -7.79 11.53
N SER A 8 -15.57 -7.77 12.63
CA SER A 8 -15.97 -7.08 13.86
C SER A 8 -15.52 -5.62 13.93
N LEU A 9 -14.43 -5.26 13.25
CA LEU A 9 -13.81 -3.93 13.36
C LEU A 9 -14.27 -2.94 12.32
N TYR A 10 -14.78 -3.40 11.18
CA TYR A 10 -15.06 -2.51 10.05
C TYR A 10 -16.53 -2.55 9.64
N SER A 11 -17.35 -1.77 10.32
CA SER A 11 -18.69 -1.42 9.81
C SER A 11 -18.65 -0.59 8.53
N ASN A 12 -17.49 0.02 8.21
CA ASN A 12 -17.23 0.76 6.99
C ASN A 12 -16.03 0.16 6.24
N ARG A 13 -16.30 -0.56 5.15
CA ARG A 13 -15.27 -1.21 4.32
C ARG A 13 -14.30 -0.22 3.66
N GLU A 14 -14.71 1.03 3.41
CA GLU A 14 -13.87 2.06 2.75
C GLU A 14 -12.58 2.38 3.52
N ILE A 15 -12.55 2.04 4.81
CA ILE A 15 -11.38 2.24 5.68
C ILE A 15 -10.13 1.54 5.14
N PHE A 16 -10.26 0.43 4.40
CA PHE A 16 -9.09 -0.25 3.83
C PHE A 16 -8.26 0.70 2.95
N LEU A 17 -8.91 1.51 2.12
CA LEU A 17 -8.21 2.43 1.21
C LEU A 17 -7.50 3.54 2.00
N ARG A 18 -8.16 4.08 3.04
CA ARG A 18 -7.54 5.04 3.95
C ARG A 18 -6.27 4.48 4.58
N GLU A 19 -6.30 3.26 5.11
CA GLU A 19 -5.16 2.62 5.76
C GLU A 19 -3.99 2.39 4.79
N LEU A 20 -4.27 1.91 3.58
CA LEU A 20 -3.24 1.68 2.57
C LEU A 20 -2.60 2.98 2.08
N ILE A 21 -3.40 4.02 1.87
CA ILE A 21 -2.89 5.36 1.49
C ILE A 21 -2.08 5.98 2.64
N SER A 22 -2.50 5.83 3.89
CA SER A 22 -1.74 6.30 5.06
C SER A 22 -0.38 5.60 5.14
N ASN A 23 -0.33 4.29 4.97
CA ASN A 23 0.94 3.54 4.95
C ASN A 23 1.85 3.98 3.79
N ALA A 24 1.30 4.27 2.63
CA ALA A 24 2.05 4.80 1.49
C ALA A 24 2.61 6.21 1.78
N SER A 25 1.83 7.08 2.43
CA SER A 25 2.28 8.39 2.91
C SER A 25 3.42 8.27 3.91
N ASP A 26 3.30 7.39 4.90
CA ASP A 26 4.35 7.14 5.89
C ASP A 26 5.65 6.62 5.24
N ALA A 27 5.54 5.80 4.19
CA ALA A 27 6.70 5.33 3.44
C ALA A 27 7.41 6.47 2.69
N CYS A 28 6.67 7.43 2.15
CA CYS A 28 7.20 8.64 1.53
C CYS A 28 7.88 9.54 2.57
N ASP A 29 7.26 9.76 3.72
CA ASP A 29 7.82 10.58 4.80
C ASP A 29 9.08 9.95 5.40
N LYS A 30 9.10 8.63 5.56
CA LYS A 30 10.28 7.89 5.99
C LYS A 30 11.43 8.06 5.00
N LEU A 31 11.17 7.98 3.69
CA LEU A 31 12.20 8.25 2.67
C LEU A 31 12.73 9.69 2.81
N ARG A 32 11.85 10.68 2.92
CA ARG A 32 12.23 12.09 3.09
C ARG A 32 13.11 12.28 4.31
N PHE A 33 12.76 11.66 5.43
CA PHE A 33 13.52 11.74 6.66
C PHE A 33 14.91 11.08 6.53
N GLU A 34 14.99 9.86 6.00
CA GLU A 34 16.27 9.17 5.81
C GLU A 34 17.15 9.90 4.78
N ALA A 35 16.56 10.51 3.75
CA ALA A 35 17.25 11.27 2.73
C ALA A 35 17.89 12.58 3.24
N LEU A 36 17.50 13.09 4.39
CA LEU A 36 18.19 14.22 5.05
C LEU A 36 19.67 13.91 5.33
N HIS A 37 19.99 12.65 5.56
CA HIS A 37 21.35 12.19 5.81
C HIS A 37 21.99 11.54 4.57
N ASN A 38 21.19 11.10 3.61
CA ASN A 38 21.65 10.44 2.39
C ASN A 38 20.71 10.73 1.21
N GLY A 39 20.94 11.86 0.53
CA GLY A 39 20.12 12.28 -0.62
C GLY A 39 20.11 11.30 -1.80
N SER A 40 21.05 10.36 -1.88
CA SER A 40 21.06 9.34 -2.94
C SER A 40 19.91 8.34 -2.83
N LEU A 41 19.18 8.32 -1.70
CA LEU A 41 17.98 7.49 -1.53
C LEU A 41 16.84 7.90 -2.44
N PHE A 42 16.80 9.15 -2.91
CA PHE A 42 15.82 9.57 -3.91
C PHE A 42 16.06 8.93 -5.29
N GLU A 43 17.25 8.34 -5.49
CA GLU A 43 17.64 7.77 -6.78
C GLU A 43 17.48 8.80 -7.91
N SER A 44 16.71 8.50 -8.95
CA SER A 44 16.41 9.45 -10.05
C SER A 44 15.04 10.12 -9.95
N ASP A 45 14.31 9.89 -8.86
CA ASP A 45 12.91 10.32 -8.70
C ASP A 45 12.70 11.02 -7.33
N PRO A 46 12.89 12.34 -7.25
CA PRO A 46 12.73 13.10 -6.01
C PRO A 46 11.25 13.43 -5.69
N ASP A 47 10.35 13.33 -6.65
CA ASP A 47 8.95 13.72 -6.51
C ASP A 47 8.14 12.58 -5.90
N LEU A 48 7.85 12.68 -4.61
CA LEU A 48 7.13 11.65 -3.87
C LEU A 48 5.63 11.73 -4.13
N GLY A 49 5.01 10.57 -4.36
CA GLY A 49 3.59 10.48 -4.64
C GLY A 49 3.00 9.08 -4.43
N ILE A 50 1.69 9.04 -4.46
CA ILE A 50 0.90 7.82 -4.31
C ILE A 50 0.03 7.69 -5.57
N ARG A 51 0.00 6.51 -6.16
CA ARG A 51 -0.83 6.20 -7.32
C ARG A 51 -1.90 5.19 -6.95
N VAL A 52 -3.14 5.47 -7.33
CA VAL A 52 -4.25 4.53 -7.21
C VAL A 52 -4.75 4.21 -8.62
N SER A 53 -4.83 2.93 -8.93
CA SER A 53 -5.30 2.44 -10.25
C SER A 53 -6.11 1.16 -10.08
N PHE A 54 -6.93 0.85 -11.07
CA PHE A 54 -7.74 -0.38 -11.08
C PHE A 54 -7.80 -0.96 -12.49
N ASP A 55 -8.00 -2.27 -12.54
CA ASP A 55 -8.26 -3.02 -13.77
C ASP A 55 -9.58 -3.78 -13.64
N ARG A 56 -10.56 -3.42 -14.46
CA ARG A 56 -11.89 -4.04 -14.46
C ARG A 56 -11.84 -5.50 -14.92
N THR A 57 -10.97 -5.81 -15.89
CA THR A 57 -10.85 -7.15 -16.46
C THR A 57 -10.18 -8.10 -15.47
N ALA A 58 -9.07 -7.68 -14.88
CA ALA A 58 -8.36 -8.46 -13.87
C ALA A 58 -9.03 -8.40 -12.49
N ARG A 59 -10.02 -7.51 -12.29
CA ARG A 59 -10.70 -7.24 -11.01
C ARG A 59 -9.71 -6.90 -9.91
N THR A 60 -8.78 -6.00 -10.22
CA THR A 60 -7.75 -5.57 -9.27
C THR A 60 -7.81 -4.09 -8.99
N LEU A 61 -7.46 -3.73 -7.75
CA LEU A 61 -7.20 -2.37 -7.30
C LEU A 61 -5.76 -2.30 -6.81
N THR A 62 -5.00 -1.34 -7.31
CA THR A 62 -3.57 -1.19 -6.98
C THR A 62 -3.31 0.15 -6.33
N ILE A 63 -2.60 0.13 -5.21
CA ILE A 63 -2.07 1.31 -4.51
C ILE A 63 -0.55 1.22 -4.55
N ALA A 64 0.12 2.22 -5.14
CA ALA A 64 1.57 2.25 -5.28
C ALA A 64 2.13 3.56 -4.72
N ASP A 65 3.26 3.49 -4.04
CA ASP A 65 4.07 4.62 -3.62
C ASP A 65 5.50 4.51 -4.19
N ASN A 66 6.17 5.64 -4.31
CA ASN A 66 7.60 5.71 -4.61
C ASN A 66 8.42 6.11 -3.36
N GLY A 67 7.94 5.73 -2.18
CA GLY A 67 8.59 5.96 -0.89
C GLY A 67 9.82 5.08 -0.66
N ILE A 68 10.10 4.85 0.62
CA ILE A 68 11.32 4.12 1.05
C ILE A 68 11.36 2.66 0.59
N GLY A 69 10.20 2.03 0.37
CA GLY A 69 10.08 0.61 0.09
C GLY A 69 10.55 -0.29 1.23
N MET A 70 10.58 -1.58 0.97
CA MET A 70 10.95 -2.61 1.94
C MET A 70 11.92 -3.62 1.34
N SER A 71 12.90 -4.04 2.16
CA SER A 71 13.72 -5.22 1.91
C SER A 71 12.92 -6.50 2.18
N ARG A 72 13.46 -7.66 1.78
CA ARG A 72 12.85 -8.96 2.07
C ARG A 72 12.64 -9.20 3.57
N GLU A 73 13.60 -8.81 4.38
CA GLU A 73 13.52 -8.94 5.84
C GLU A 73 12.42 -8.04 6.42
N GLU A 74 12.33 -6.79 5.97
CA GLU A 74 11.30 -5.85 6.37
C GLU A 74 9.90 -6.33 5.95
N VAL A 75 9.74 -6.90 4.76
CA VAL A 75 8.47 -7.50 4.31
C VAL A 75 8.06 -8.65 5.22
N VAL A 76 8.97 -9.57 5.55
CA VAL A 76 8.68 -10.68 6.48
C VAL A 76 8.30 -10.16 7.85
N ASN A 77 9.00 -9.16 8.38
CA ASN A 77 8.73 -8.61 9.70
C ASN A 77 7.42 -7.81 9.74
N ASN A 78 7.16 -6.98 8.74
CA ASN A 78 6.01 -6.08 8.73
C ASN A 78 4.71 -6.75 8.26
N LEU A 79 4.80 -7.67 7.30
CA LEU A 79 3.64 -8.32 6.70
C LEU A 79 3.46 -9.79 7.13
N GLY A 80 4.51 -10.45 7.61
CA GLY A 80 4.48 -11.84 8.02
C GLY A 80 4.22 -12.08 9.50
N THR A 81 4.48 -11.11 10.37
CA THR A 81 4.56 -11.33 11.82
C THR A 81 3.21 -11.23 12.54
N ILE A 82 2.21 -10.56 11.95
CA ILE A 82 0.89 -10.36 12.58
C ILE A 82 0.14 -11.68 12.79
N ALA A 83 0.47 -12.71 12.02
CA ALA A 83 -0.11 -14.05 12.24
C ALA A 83 0.36 -14.72 13.55
N LYS A 84 1.39 -14.22 14.25
CA LYS A 84 2.02 -14.98 15.34
C LYS A 84 1.92 -14.41 16.77
N SER A 85 1.90 -13.10 17.03
CA SER A 85 1.97 -12.62 18.43
C SER A 85 1.14 -11.39 18.77
N GLY A 86 1.05 -10.38 17.91
CA GLY A 86 0.33 -9.13 18.22
C GLY A 86 -1.20 -9.27 18.24
N THR A 87 -1.71 -10.28 17.58
CA THR A 87 -3.16 -10.46 17.36
C THR A 87 -3.93 -10.77 18.66
N ARG A 88 -3.34 -11.52 19.58
CA ARG A 88 -4.01 -11.88 20.85
C ARG A 88 -4.08 -10.70 21.81
N GLU A 89 -3.02 -9.91 21.90
CA GLU A 89 -2.94 -8.72 22.76
C GLU A 89 -3.84 -7.60 22.19
N PHE A 90 -3.84 -7.41 20.89
CA PHE A 90 -4.74 -6.49 20.19
C PHE A 90 -6.22 -6.82 20.51
N PHE A 91 -6.64 -8.08 20.39
CA PHE A 91 -8.02 -8.48 20.69
C PHE A 91 -8.43 -8.21 22.14
N SER A 92 -7.52 -8.36 23.07
CA SER A 92 -7.82 -8.11 24.50
C SER A 92 -8.09 -6.63 24.80
N GLN A 93 -7.68 -5.72 23.92
CA GLN A 93 -7.81 -4.28 24.09
C GLN A 93 -8.95 -3.66 23.27
N LEU A 94 -9.58 -4.43 22.38
CA LEU A 94 -10.73 -3.94 21.61
C LEU A 94 -11.91 -3.63 22.51
N THR A 95 -12.46 -2.43 22.33
CA THR A 95 -13.55 -1.91 23.15
C THR A 95 -14.91 -1.95 22.45
N GLY A 96 -14.95 -2.16 21.14
CA GLY A 96 -16.12 -1.99 20.29
C GLY A 96 -16.45 -0.52 19.95
N ASP A 97 -15.61 0.41 20.41
CA ASP A 97 -15.70 1.83 20.09
C ASP A 97 -14.85 2.14 18.84
N GLN A 98 -15.48 2.52 17.75
CA GLN A 98 -14.82 2.69 16.46
C GLN A 98 -13.65 3.69 16.46
N GLN A 99 -13.71 4.76 17.27
CA GLN A 99 -12.63 5.75 17.30
C GLN A 99 -11.41 5.24 18.10
N LYS A 100 -11.66 4.56 19.20
CA LYS A 100 -10.57 3.98 20.02
C LYS A 100 -9.94 2.79 19.32
N ASP A 101 -10.74 1.96 18.69
CA ASP A 101 -10.28 0.78 17.97
C ASP A 101 -9.50 1.17 16.70
N ALA A 102 -9.85 2.26 16.01
CA ALA A 102 -9.07 2.79 14.89
C ALA A 102 -7.66 3.27 15.32
N HIS A 103 -7.54 3.87 16.50
CA HIS A 103 -6.24 4.24 17.06
C HIS A 103 -5.38 3.01 17.40
N LEU A 104 -5.99 1.97 17.96
CA LEU A 104 -5.34 0.69 18.22
C LEU A 104 -4.85 0.00 16.94
N ILE A 105 -5.63 0.06 15.85
CA ILE A 105 -5.27 -0.49 14.54
C ILE A 105 -3.94 0.10 14.05
N GLY A 106 -3.80 1.42 14.09
CA GLY A 106 -2.55 2.11 13.72
C GLY A 106 -1.39 1.73 14.63
N GLN A 107 -1.62 1.69 15.94
CA GLN A 107 -0.60 1.40 16.94
C GLN A 107 -0.06 -0.04 16.84
N PHE A 108 -0.90 -1.02 16.47
CA PHE A 108 -0.50 -2.42 16.31
C PHE A 108 -0.09 -2.79 14.89
N GLY A 109 -0.08 -1.83 13.94
CA GLY A 109 0.33 -2.07 12.56
C GLY A 109 -0.57 -3.03 11.78
N VAL A 110 -1.83 -3.21 12.22
CA VAL A 110 -2.78 -4.14 11.60
C VAL A 110 -3.58 -3.52 10.45
N GLY A 111 -3.40 -2.23 10.18
CA GLY A 111 -4.14 -1.49 9.14
C GLY A 111 -4.01 -2.11 7.75
N PHE A 112 -2.84 -2.65 7.39
CA PHE A 112 -2.62 -3.34 6.13
C PHE A 112 -3.61 -4.50 5.90
N TYR A 113 -3.96 -5.25 6.95
CA TYR A 113 -4.85 -6.41 6.83
C TYR A 113 -6.31 -6.04 6.56
N SER A 114 -6.67 -4.76 6.67
CA SER A 114 -7.98 -4.27 6.23
C SER A 114 -8.21 -4.50 4.73
N ALA A 115 -7.15 -4.67 3.94
CA ALA A 115 -7.22 -5.05 2.53
C ALA A 115 -8.06 -6.33 2.29
N PHE A 116 -8.00 -7.29 3.23
CA PHE A 116 -8.75 -8.55 3.13
C PHE A 116 -10.26 -8.41 3.42
N ILE A 117 -10.74 -7.21 3.76
CA ILE A 117 -12.19 -6.92 3.78
C ILE A 117 -12.75 -7.03 2.36
N VAL A 118 -12.02 -6.50 1.38
CA VAL A 118 -12.46 -6.35 -0.01
C VAL A 118 -11.73 -7.29 -0.99
N ALA A 119 -10.62 -7.90 -0.57
CA ALA A 119 -9.78 -8.75 -1.43
C ALA A 119 -9.72 -10.20 -0.94
N ASP A 120 -9.75 -11.14 -1.88
CA ASP A 120 -9.49 -12.56 -1.63
C ASP A 120 -7.99 -12.85 -1.56
N ARG A 121 -7.20 -12.06 -2.30
CA ARG A 121 -5.76 -12.18 -2.37
C ARG A 121 -5.14 -10.79 -2.44
N VAL A 122 -4.02 -10.63 -1.75
CA VAL A 122 -3.22 -9.41 -1.74
C VAL A 122 -1.80 -9.74 -2.17
N THR A 123 -1.31 -9.04 -3.18
CA THR A 123 0.07 -9.11 -3.67
C THR A 123 0.78 -7.81 -3.33
N VAL A 124 1.96 -7.89 -2.73
CA VAL A 124 2.83 -6.73 -2.45
C VAL A 124 4.15 -6.91 -3.17
N VAL A 125 4.53 -5.94 -3.98
CA VAL A 125 5.85 -5.89 -4.62
C VAL A 125 6.57 -4.66 -4.10
N SER A 126 7.73 -4.86 -3.47
CA SER A 126 8.47 -3.76 -2.85
C SER A 126 9.96 -3.85 -3.12
N ARG A 127 10.61 -2.68 -3.29
CA ARG A 127 12.06 -2.54 -3.34
C ARG A 127 12.49 -1.38 -2.45
N ARG A 128 13.40 -1.67 -1.54
CA ARG A 128 13.99 -0.68 -0.63
C ARG A 128 14.84 0.32 -1.41
N ALA A 129 14.72 1.61 -1.08
CA ALA A 129 15.58 2.67 -1.59
C ALA A 129 17.05 2.46 -1.20
N GLY A 130 17.97 2.91 -2.04
CA GLY A 130 19.42 2.83 -1.79
C GLY A 130 20.06 1.49 -2.14
N LEU A 131 19.31 0.55 -2.71
CA LEU A 131 19.88 -0.70 -3.22
C LEU A 131 20.67 -0.52 -4.53
N ILE A 132 20.59 0.65 -5.17
CA ILE A 132 21.26 0.99 -6.44
C ILE A 132 22.52 1.86 -6.21
N GLY A 133 23.26 1.75 -5.12
CA GLY A 133 24.46 2.54 -4.87
C GLY A 133 25.77 1.75 -5.05
N ARG A 134 26.90 2.44 -5.34
CA ARG A 134 28.23 1.82 -5.44
C ARG A 134 28.64 1.05 -4.18
N ASP A 135 28.19 1.51 -3.01
CA ASP A 135 28.45 0.86 -1.73
C ASP A 135 27.50 -0.32 -1.46
N SER A 136 26.31 -0.31 -2.09
CA SER A 136 25.35 -1.42 -2.02
C SER A 136 25.76 -2.62 -2.88
N ALA A 137 26.58 -2.44 -3.92
CA ALA A 137 27.05 -3.54 -4.75
C ALA A 137 27.81 -4.61 -3.95
N SER A 138 28.51 -4.23 -2.88
CA SER A 138 29.19 -5.17 -1.98
C SER A 138 28.23 -5.85 -1.00
N GLN A 139 27.20 -5.14 -0.53
CA GLN A 139 26.14 -5.70 0.31
C GLN A 139 25.16 -6.54 -0.51
N GLN A 140 24.82 -6.11 -1.73
CA GLN A 140 24.02 -6.86 -2.68
C GLN A 140 24.68 -8.17 -3.11
N ARG A 141 26.00 -8.16 -3.39
CA ARG A 141 26.75 -9.38 -3.68
C ARG A 141 26.79 -10.34 -2.49
N ARG A 142 26.81 -9.83 -1.25
CA ARG A 142 26.71 -10.65 -0.04
C ARG A 142 25.30 -11.21 0.17
N ALA A 143 24.27 -10.48 -0.28
CA ALA A 143 22.88 -10.90 -0.21
C ALA A 143 22.40 -11.69 -1.45
N GLY A 144 23.21 -11.77 -2.51
CA GLY A 144 22.84 -12.44 -3.77
C GLY A 144 21.79 -11.69 -4.59
N LEU A 145 21.62 -10.37 -4.35
CA LEU A 145 20.58 -9.56 -4.98
C LEU A 145 21.16 -8.71 -6.10
N ALA A 146 20.48 -8.64 -7.25
CA ALA A 146 20.73 -7.63 -8.27
C ALA A 146 20.12 -6.27 -7.86
N ALA A 147 20.65 -5.17 -8.43
CA ALA A 147 20.29 -3.80 -8.03
C ALA A 147 18.81 -3.42 -8.27
N ASP A 148 18.14 -4.14 -9.14
CA ASP A 148 16.76 -3.98 -9.58
C ASP A 148 15.80 -5.02 -8.97
N GLN A 149 16.32 -5.90 -8.10
CA GLN A 149 15.50 -6.92 -7.46
C GLN A 149 14.75 -6.36 -6.26
N GLY A 150 13.42 -6.45 -6.36
CA GLY A 150 12.49 -6.31 -5.26
C GLY A 150 12.09 -7.65 -4.67
N VAL A 151 11.12 -7.60 -3.81
CA VAL A 151 10.49 -8.75 -3.18
C VAL A 151 9.00 -8.74 -3.48
N ARG A 152 8.46 -9.91 -3.82
CA ARG A 152 7.02 -10.15 -3.96
C ARG A 152 6.55 -10.99 -2.80
N TRP A 153 5.57 -10.48 -2.09
CA TRP A 153 4.82 -11.15 -1.04
C TRP A 153 3.39 -11.34 -1.51
N GLU A 154 2.78 -12.49 -1.21
CA GLU A 154 1.38 -12.75 -1.56
C GLU A 154 0.71 -13.59 -0.48
N SER A 155 -0.54 -13.26 -0.16
CA SER A 155 -1.36 -14.00 0.80
C SER A 155 -2.84 -13.94 0.43
N GLU A 156 -3.58 -14.99 0.82
CA GLU A 156 -5.05 -15.06 0.76
C GLU A 156 -5.71 -14.76 2.12
N GLY A 157 -4.94 -14.24 3.08
CA GLY A 157 -5.46 -13.87 4.40
C GLY A 157 -5.78 -15.04 5.32
N ALA A 158 -5.37 -16.26 4.98
CA ALA A 158 -5.60 -17.47 5.77
C ALA A 158 -4.51 -17.75 6.84
N GLY A 159 -3.54 -16.84 6.98
CA GLY A 159 -2.40 -16.96 7.91
C GLY A 159 -1.14 -17.52 7.26
N GLU A 160 -1.18 -17.83 5.98
CA GLU A 160 -0.03 -18.24 5.17
C GLU A 160 0.29 -17.16 4.14
N PHE A 161 1.55 -17.07 3.73
CA PHE A 161 2.01 -16.20 2.66
C PHE A 161 3.17 -16.85 1.90
N SER A 162 3.32 -16.47 0.65
CA SER A 162 4.50 -16.74 -0.15
C SER A 162 5.39 -15.50 -0.24
N ILE A 163 6.68 -15.70 -0.39
CA ILE A 163 7.65 -14.62 -0.60
C ILE A 163 8.72 -15.07 -1.59
N GLU A 164 8.92 -14.29 -2.62
CA GLU A 164 9.88 -14.55 -3.69
C GLU A 164 10.58 -13.26 -4.12
N MET A 165 11.68 -13.40 -4.85
CA MET A 165 12.33 -12.26 -5.49
C MET A 165 11.54 -11.85 -6.73
N ALA A 166 11.44 -10.55 -6.95
CA ALA A 166 10.72 -9.98 -8.08
C ALA A 166 11.54 -8.89 -8.75
N ASP A 167 11.33 -8.71 -10.04
CA ASP A 167 11.90 -7.57 -10.76
C ASP A 167 11.09 -6.31 -10.41
N LYS A 168 11.79 -5.30 -9.84
CA LYS A 168 11.23 -3.99 -9.50
C LYS A 168 12.29 -2.91 -9.62
N PRO A 169 12.44 -2.31 -10.80
CA PRO A 169 13.52 -1.37 -11.09
C PRO A 169 13.42 -0.06 -10.29
N ALA A 170 12.21 0.38 -9.93
CA ALA A 170 11.99 1.56 -9.10
C ALA A 170 11.80 1.19 -7.62
N ARG A 171 12.28 2.05 -6.70
CA ARG A 171 12.01 1.94 -5.27
C ARG A 171 10.50 2.11 -4.96
N GLY A 172 10.11 1.81 -3.73
CA GLY A 172 8.74 1.97 -3.24
C GLY A 172 7.99 0.66 -3.15
N THR A 173 6.70 0.78 -2.90
CA THR A 173 5.82 -0.38 -2.68
C THR A 173 4.60 -0.31 -3.57
N GLU A 174 4.21 -1.45 -4.11
CA GLU A 174 2.97 -1.64 -4.87
C GLU A 174 2.14 -2.73 -4.21
N ILE A 175 0.90 -2.41 -3.89
CA ILE A 175 -0.07 -3.31 -3.25
C ILE A 175 -1.21 -3.52 -4.23
N THR A 176 -1.37 -4.75 -4.73
CA THR A 176 -2.45 -5.15 -5.62
C THR A 176 -3.45 -6.01 -4.87
N LEU A 177 -4.70 -5.54 -4.82
CA LEU A 177 -5.85 -6.21 -4.24
C LEU A 177 -6.61 -6.95 -5.33
N HIS A 178 -6.73 -8.28 -5.22
CA HIS A 178 -7.61 -9.08 -6.06
C HIS A 178 -8.98 -9.08 -5.40
N LEU A 179 -9.92 -8.36 -5.98
CA LEU A 179 -11.20 -8.05 -5.34
C LEU A 179 -12.14 -9.25 -5.29
N LYS A 180 -12.79 -9.41 -4.15
CA LYS A 180 -13.89 -10.37 -3.94
C LYS A 180 -15.05 -10.12 -4.89
N GLU A 181 -15.86 -11.14 -5.12
CA GLU A 181 -17.17 -10.96 -5.75
C GLU A 181 -18.00 -9.94 -4.98
N GLY A 182 -18.74 -9.11 -5.71
CA GLY A 182 -19.59 -8.06 -5.12
C GLY A 182 -18.86 -6.78 -4.68
N GLN A 183 -17.55 -6.64 -5.00
CA GLN A 183 -16.79 -5.42 -4.75
C GLN A 183 -16.56 -4.59 -6.02
N ASP A 184 -17.41 -4.74 -7.04
CA ASP A 184 -17.25 -4.11 -8.37
C ASP A 184 -17.36 -2.58 -8.33
N ASP A 185 -17.99 -2.02 -7.34
CA ASP A 185 -18.05 -0.57 -7.12
C ASP A 185 -16.66 0.05 -6.83
N LEU A 186 -15.69 -0.74 -6.37
CA LEU A 186 -14.29 -0.32 -6.23
C LEU A 186 -13.53 -0.32 -7.57
N LEU A 187 -14.13 -0.81 -8.65
CA LEU A 187 -13.62 -0.73 -10.03
C LEU A 187 -14.19 0.48 -10.76
N SER A 188 -14.51 1.54 -10.03
CA SER A 188 -15.04 2.82 -10.52
C SER A 188 -14.14 3.96 -10.08
N GLY A 189 -13.59 4.69 -11.05
CA GLY A 189 -12.75 5.85 -10.75
C GLY A 189 -13.49 6.94 -9.98
N TRP A 190 -14.78 7.15 -10.28
CA TRP A 190 -15.60 8.09 -9.54
C TRP A 190 -15.71 7.71 -8.05
N ASN A 191 -16.01 6.46 -7.76
CA ASN A 191 -16.18 5.99 -6.38
C ASN A 191 -14.85 6.04 -5.59
N LEU A 192 -13.75 5.64 -6.23
CA LEU A 192 -12.42 5.72 -5.60
C LEU A 192 -12.03 7.16 -5.27
N ARG A 193 -12.31 8.13 -6.17
CA ARG A 193 -12.05 9.56 -5.92
C ARG A 193 -12.86 10.07 -4.73
N GLU A 194 -14.11 9.69 -4.62
CA GLU A 194 -14.96 10.07 -3.49
C GLU A 194 -14.43 9.52 -2.15
N ILE A 195 -13.99 8.26 -2.14
CA ILE A 195 -13.39 7.65 -0.95
C ILE A 195 -12.08 8.36 -0.57
N ILE A 196 -11.20 8.62 -1.56
CA ILE A 196 -9.92 9.32 -1.34
C ILE A 196 -10.17 10.72 -0.78
N ARG A 197 -11.07 11.52 -1.38
CA ARG A 197 -11.40 12.86 -0.90
C ARG A 197 -11.98 12.84 0.51
N ARG A 198 -12.80 11.87 0.82
CA ARG A 198 -13.44 11.75 2.14
C ARG A 198 -12.46 11.42 3.26
N TYR A 199 -11.49 10.55 3.01
CA TYR A 199 -10.66 9.99 4.08
C TYR A 199 -9.18 10.36 3.99
N SER A 200 -8.69 10.81 2.84
CA SER A 200 -7.26 11.00 2.57
C SER A 200 -6.93 12.37 1.96
N ASP A 201 -7.88 13.31 1.96
CA ASP A 201 -7.69 14.66 1.39
C ASP A 201 -6.59 15.47 2.11
N HIS A 202 -6.33 15.13 3.37
CA HIS A 202 -5.31 15.77 4.22
C HIS A 202 -3.88 15.24 3.97
N ILE A 203 -3.71 14.20 3.18
CA ILE A 203 -2.39 13.63 2.86
C ILE A 203 -1.60 14.65 2.03
N VAL A 204 -0.35 14.89 2.44
CA VAL A 204 0.52 15.90 1.80
C VAL A 204 1.02 15.46 0.43
N GLN A 205 1.32 14.18 0.27
CA GLN A 205 1.75 13.63 -1.01
C GLN A 205 0.59 13.65 -2.02
N PRO A 206 0.84 14.00 -3.30
CA PRO A 206 -0.17 13.90 -4.33
C PRO A 206 -0.64 12.44 -4.47
N ILE A 207 -1.95 12.25 -4.43
CA ILE A 207 -2.59 10.97 -4.74
C ILE A 207 -3.12 11.09 -6.16
N VAL A 208 -2.51 10.35 -7.08
CA VAL A 208 -2.80 10.43 -8.52
C VAL A 208 -3.58 9.23 -9.02
N MET A 209 -4.51 9.52 -9.90
CA MET A 209 -5.26 8.52 -10.68
C MET A 209 -5.25 8.92 -12.15
N LYS A 210 -5.50 7.94 -13.05
CA LYS A 210 -5.77 8.24 -14.46
C LYS A 210 -7.08 9.01 -14.57
N LYS A 211 -7.12 10.05 -15.44
CA LYS A 211 -8.39 10.68 -15.83
C LYS A 211 -9.23 9.66 -16.57
N GLU A 212 -10.54 9.76 -16.42
CA GLU A 212 -11.50 8.98 -17.18
C GLU A 212 -12.25 9.89 -18.15
N GLU A 213 -12.37 9.47 -19.39
CA GLU A 213 -13.10 10.15 -20.47
C GLU A 213 -14.23 9.26 -20.96
N TRP A 214 -15.30 9.89 -21.43
CA TRP A 214 -16.40 9.17 -22.07
C TRP A 214 -16.04 8.89 -23.53
N GLN A 215 -15.92 7.61 -23.90
CA GLN A 215 -15.76 7.15 -25.25
C GLN A 215 -16.85 6.11 -25.58
N ASP A 216 -17.63 6.36 -26.61
CA ASP A 216 -18.70 5.44 -27.06
C ASP A 216 -19.71 5.01 -25.98
N GLY A 217 -19.95 5.86 -24.97
CA GLY A 217 -20.90 5.59 -23.87
C GLY A 217 -20.29 4.84 -22.68
N GLU A 218 -19.00 4.59 -22.70
CA GLU A 218 -18.26 3.98 -21.59
C GLU A 218 -17.19 4.94 -21.04
N GLN A 219 -16.88 4.83 -19.74
CA GLN A 219 -15.76 5.54 -19.12
C GLN A 219 -14.47 4.74 -19.37
N VAL A 220 -13.52 5.36 -20.07
CA VAL A 220 -12.23 4.80 -20.40
C VAL A 220 -11.14 5.64 -19.76
N ALA A 221 -10.12 4.99 -19.20
CA ALA A 221 -8.96 5.69 -18.66
C ALA A 221 -8.18 6.36 -19.79
N SER A 222 -7.88 7.65 -19.64
CA SER A 222 -7.00 8.38 -20.57
C SER A 222 -5.53 8.18 -20.19
N ASP A 223 -4.62 8.69 -21.04
CA ASP A 223 -3.19 8.68 -20.72
C ASP A 223 -2.79 9.75 -19.70
N GLU A 224 -3.68 10.71 -19.41
CA GLU A 224 -3.42 11.80 -18.47
C GLU A 224 -3.65 11.38 -17.01
N ASP A 225 -2.77 11.86 -16.14
CA ASP A 225 -2.93 11.73 -14.70
C ASP A 225 -3.62 12.97 -14.11
N GLU A 226 -4.38 12.78 -13.03
CA GLU A 226 -4.91 13.86 -12.21
C GLU A 226 -4.60 13.62 -10.72
N THR A 227 -4.36 14.69 -9.99
CA THR A 227 -4.26 14.66 -8.52
C THR A 227 -5.67 14.72 -7.93
N VAL A 228 -6.00 13.74 -7.11
CA VAL A 228 -7.35 13.55 -6.55
C VAL A 228 -7.55 14.31 -5.24
N ASN A 229 -6.53 14.32 -4.37
CA ASN A 229 -6.57 15.02 -3.09
C ASN A 229 -6.18 16.49 -3.24
N GLN A 230 -6.62 17.32 -2.27
CA GLN A 230 -6.33 18.75 -2.24
C GLN A 230 -5.11 19.05 -1.35
N ALA A 231 -4.04 18.26 -1.48
CA ALA A 231 -2.82 18.51 -0.74
C ALA A 231 -2.31 19.94 -1.03
N ASN A 232 -2.64 20.89 -0.18
CA ASN A 232 -2.01 22.19 -0.21
C ASN A 232 -0.61 22.03 0.37
N ALA A 233 0.40 22.22 -0.46
CA ALA A 233 1.76 22.47 0.03
C ALA A 233 1.68 23.70 0.97
N LEU A 234 1.91 23.47 2.26
CA LEU A 234 2.16 24.51 3.25
C LEU A 234 3.52 25.15 3.00
#